data_9a9cf05ec9cf1043877ed4f91aa3c185
#
_entry.id   9a9cf05ec9cf1043877ed4f91aa3c185
#
_cell.length_a   1.000
_cell.length_b   1.000
_cell.length_c   1.000
_cell.angle_alpha   90.00
_cell.angle_beta   90.00
_cell.angle_gamma   90.00
#
_symmetry.space_group_name_H-M   'P 1'
#
loop_
_entity.id
_entity.type
_entity.pdbx_description
1 polymer ?
#
loop_
_entity_poly.entity_id
_entity_poly.type
_entity_poly.pdbx_seq_one_letter_code
_entity_poly.pdbx_strand_id
1 'polypeptide(L)'
;DVMMLSATPIPRSLSLSISGMRAMSVLQTPPQRRLPIITVVRPFSEELLKNAVLREKNRVGQIFFVHNRINDLQERAVMLKRLFPKLVIASAHSKTPEGELERTMSDFAAGKIDILLCTTIVESGLDIPAANTLIVDDAHELGLAQMYQLRGRVGRRDEQAYAFLFYPPDVHISVESSERLEAIAELDELGAGYSLAHRDLQIRGGGDLIGISQHGNSSKIGYQKYCDLLAEEISRIKGEYRPQMSVEIAFPVSIPSDYLPQENLRVTLYRRLLKTTCVEEVKALREETADRFGKIPNEIDFLFNVAVIKGASFELGLTKMNCGRYEIIMEGNEGAAWERLKLPPKWRRRSGGFIGPGGFGGIKDLAKIIQEQKIASIC
;
A
#
# COMPACT_ATOMS: atom_id res chain seq x y z
N ASP A 1 -25.23 -6.87 -9.79
CA ASP A 1 -24.05 -6.12 -9.31
C ASP A 1 -23.80 -6.44 -7.85
N VAL A 2 -22.55 -6.70 -7.48
CA VAL A 2 -22.14 -6.99 -6.10
C VAL A 2 -21.14 -5.96 -5.64
N MET A 3 -21.46 -5.27 -4.54
CA MET A 3 -20.58 -4.33 -3.86
C MET A 3 -20.07 -4.95 -2.56
N MET A 4 -18.76 -4.92 -2.34
CA MET A 4 -18.12 -5.41 -1.11
C MET A 4 -17.45 -4.24 -0.40
N LEU A 5 -17.75 -4.08 0.90
CA LEU A 5 -17.17 -3.08 1.77
C LEU A 5 -16.23 -3.75 2.78
N SER A 6 -15.04 -3.21 2.96
CA SER A 6 -14.08 -3.71 3.96
C SER A 6 -13.21 -2.58 4.48
N ALA A 7 -12.93 -2.59 5.78
CA ALA A 7 -11.95 -1.70 6.39
C ALA A 7 -10.51 -2.15 6.08
N THR A 8 -10.31 -3.47 5.95
CA THR A 8 -9.06 -4.12 5.57
C THR A 8 -9.37 -5.09 4.45
N PRO A 9 -9.09 -4.77 3.17
CA PRO A 9 -9.37 -5.69 2.09
C PRO A 9 -8.60 -6.99 2.29
N ILE A 10 -9.31 -8.12 2.09
CA ILE A 10 -8.69 -9.43 2.14
C ILE A 10 -7.61 -9.48 1.03
N PRO A 11 -6.43 -10.10 1.27
CA PRO A 11 -5.36 -10.21 0.28
C PRO A 11 -5.83 -10.59 -1.12
N ARG A 12 -6.74 -11.55 -1.22
CA ARG A 12 -7.34 -12.00 -2.49
C ARG A 12 -8.15 -10.90 -3.19
N SER A 13 -8.99 -10.14 -2.45
CA SER A 13 -9.79 -9.06 -3.04
C SER A 13 -8.90 -7.91 -3.52
N LEU A 14 -7.84 -7.61 -2.75
CA LEU A 14 -6.84 -6.61 -3.11
C LEU A 14 -6.08 -7.02 -4.38
N SER A 15 -5.65 -8.28 -4.49
CA SER A 15 -4.97 -8.80 -5.68
C SER A 15 -5.83 -8.74 -6.92
N LEU A 16 -7.11 -9.10 -6.81
CA LEU A 16 -8.07 -9.02 -7.92
C LEU A 16 -8.32 -7.58 -8.37
N SER A 17 -8.20 -6.63 -7.45
CA SER A 17 -8.32 -5.21 -7.78
C SER A 17 -7.03 -4.66 -8.43
N ILE A 18 -5.87 -4.97 -7.87
CA ILE A 18 -4.56 -4.57 -8.43
C ILE A 18 -4.38 -5.14 -9.83
N SER A 19 -4.86 -6.36 -10.09
CA SER A 19 -4.82 -6.99 -11.42
C SER A 19 -5.87 -6.46 -12.40
N GLY A 20 -6.70 -5.47 -12.02
CA GLY A 20 -7.75 -4.92 -12.87
C GLY A 20 -8.97 -5.83 -13.09
N MET A 21 -9.08 -6.96 -12.37
CA MET A 21 -10.26 -7.84 -12.45
C MET A 21 -11.49 -7.27 -11.75
N ARG A 22 -11.30 -6.38 -10.76
CA ARG A 22 -12.39 -5.70 -10.05
C ARG A 22 -12.09 -4.23 -9.89
N ALA A 23 -13.09 -3.39 -10.12
CA ALA A 23 -13.01 -1.98 -9.76
C ALA A 23 -12.96 -1.84 -8.23
N MET A 24 -12.14 -0.92 -7.72
CA MET A 24 -12.02 -0.62 -6.30
C MET A 24 -11.97 0.90 -6.11
N SER A 25 -12.75 1.37 -5.15
CA SER A 25 -12.68 2.75 -4.68
C SER A 25 -12.17 2.77 -3.23
N VAL A 26 -11.23 3.65 -2.93
CA VAL A 26 -10.64 3.78 -1.59
C VAL A 26 -11.14 5.08 -0.95
N LEU A 27 -11.79 4.96 0.21
CA LEU A 27 -12.20 6.10 1.02
C LEU A 27 -11.02 6.55 1.87
N GLN A 28 -10.38 7.66 1.50
CA GLN A 28 -9.18 8.17 2.18
C GLN A 28 -9.46 9.34 3.13
N THR A 29 -10.60 10.00 3.00
CA THR A 29 -10.95 11.15 3.83
C THR A 29 -11.49 10.67 5.17
N PRO A 30 -10.78 10.88 6.30
CA PRO A 30 -11.27 10.53 7.61
C PRO A 30 -12.45 11.43 8.02
N PRO A 31 -13.31 10.99 8.95
CA PRO A 31 -14.32 11.86 9.57
C PRO A 31 -13.67 13.06 10.25
N GLN A 32 -14.33 14.21 10.18
CA GLN A 32 -13.85 15.41 10.88
C GLN A 32 -13.74 15.13 12.39
N ARG A 33 -12.69 15.68 13.04
CA ARG A 33 -12.39 15.60 14.49
C ARG A 33 -11.89 14.26 15.03
N ARG A 34 -11.59 13.26 14.22
CA ARG A 34 -10.98 12.02 14.70
C ARG A 34 -9.47 12.18 14.83
N LEU A 35 -8.94 11.99 16.05
CA LEU A 35 -7.50 12.03 16.30
C LEU A 35 -6.84 10.70 15.92
N PRO A 36 -5.60 10.71 15.41
CA PRO A 36 -4.81 9.50 15.19
C PRO A 36 -4.63 8.71 16.50
N ILE A 37 -4.65 7.38 16.41
CA ILE A 37 -4.46 6.51 17.58
C ILE A 37 -2.97 6.33 17.82
N ILE A 38 -2.48 6.73 19.00
CA ILE A 38 -1.09 6.53 19.37
C ILE A 38 -0.86 5.04 19.63
N THR A 39 -0.05 4.42 18.78
CA THR A 39 0.26 2.99 18.85
C THR A 39 1.63 2.79 19.51
N VAL A 40 1.68 2.00 20.58
CA VAL A 40 2.89 1.71 21.36
C VAL A 40 3.17 0.22 21.30
N VAL A 41 4.24 -0.18 20.65
CA VAL A 41 4.72 -1.57 20.56
C VAL A 41 5.91 -1.74 21.47
N ARG A 42 5.78 -2.59 22.50
CA ARG A 42 6.83 -2.79 23.53
C ARG A 42 6.80 -4.22 24.09
N PRO A 43 7.92 -4.72 24.64
CA PRO A 43 7.89 -5.89 25.50
C PRO A 43 6.92 -5.69 26.65
N PHE A 44 6.24 -6.77 27.07
CA PHE A 44 5.32 -6.71 28.21
C PHE A 44 6.05 -6.32 29.49
N SER A 45 5.46 -5.37 30.21
CA SER A 45 5.92 -4.95 31.53
C SER A 45 4.72 -4.58 32.40
N GLU A 46 4.67 -5.10 33.63
CA GLU A 46 3.61 -4.72 34.59
C GLU A 46 3.60 -3.21 34.88
N GLU A 47 4.76 -2.57 34.83
CA GLU A 47 4.88 -1.13 35.04
C GLU A 47 4.22 -0.35 33.87
N LEU A 48 4.53 -0.72 32.63
CA LEU A 48 3.90 -0.12 31.45
C LEU A 48 2.39 -0.35 31.44
N LEU A 49 1.95 -1.56 31.81
CA LEU A 49 0.53 -1.88 31.94
C LEU A 49 -0.13 -1.00 33.00
N LYS A 50 0.47 -0.84 34.19
CA LYS A 50 -0.05 0.04 35.23
C LYS A 50 -0.18 1.47 34.77
N ASN A 51 0.84 2.00 34.10
CA ASN A 51 0.85 3.36 33.56
C ASN A 51 -0.25 3.57 32.51
N ALA A 52 -0.45 2.61 31.60
CA ALA A 52 -1.51 2.66 30.60
C ALA A 52 -2.91 2.68 31.23
N VAL A 53 -3.16 1.77 32.20
CA VAL A 53 -4.44 1.66 32.89
C VAL A 53 -4.73 2.90 33.75
N LEU A 54 -3.78 3.39 34.53
CA LEU A 54 -3.93 4.57 35.37
C LEU A 54 -4.18 5.83 34.54
N ARG A 55 -3.49 5.98 33.41
CA ARG A 55 -3.73 7.08 32.46
C ARG A 55 -5.19 7.11 32.01
N GLU A 56 -5.73 5.94 31.61
CA GLU A 56 -7.12 5.87 31.16
C GLU A 56 -8.10 6.15 32.29
N LYS A 57 -7.85 5.61 33.47
CA LYS A 57 -8.73 5.81 34.62
C LYS A 57 -8.74 7.26 35.13
N ASN A 58 -7.63 7.98 35.05
CA ASN A 58 -7.57 9.39 35.42
C ASN A 58 -8.47 10.29 34.56
N ARG A 59 -8.83 9.85 33.37
CA ARG A 59 -9.78 10.55 32.47
C ARG A 59 -11.16 9.86 32.39
N VAL A 60 -11.45 8.95 33.37
CA VAL A 60 -12.74 8.26 33.50
C VAL A 60 -13.07 7.37 32.28
N GLY A 61 -12.05 6.95 31.53
CA GLY A 61 -12.20 6.09 30.37
C GLY A 61 -12.23 4.59 30.73
N GLN A 62 -12.49 3.78 29.72
CA GLN A 62 -12.57 2.32 29.80
C GLN A 62 -11.51 1.67 28.92
N ILE A 63 -11.18 0.42 29.22
CA ILE A 63 -10.06 -0.29 28.62
C ILE A 63 -10.52 -1.61 28.03
N PHE A 64 -10.16 -1.84 26.77
CA PHE A 64 -10.15 -3.18 26.20
C PHE A 64 -8.80 -3.83 26.46
N PHE A 65 -8.82 -4.99 27.13
CA PHE A 65 -7.67 -5.85 27.27
C PHE A 65 -7.89 -7.12 26.46
N VAL A 66 -7.17 -7.27 25.35
CA VAL A 66 -7.32 -8.39 24.42
C VAL A 66 -6.18 -9.39 24.64
N HIS A 67 -6.56 -10.66 24.83
CA HIS A 67 -5.64 -11.79 24.88
C HIS A 67 -6.12 -12.89 23.95
N ASN A 68 -5.24 -13.44 23.11
CA ASN A 68 -5.64 -14.30 22.01
C ASN A 68 -6.11 -15.70 22.43
N ARG A 69 -5.66 -16.19 23.59
CA ARG A 69 -5.88 -17.57 24.05
C ARG A 69 -6.95 -17.65 25.14
N ILE A 70 -8.03 -18.39 24.90
CA ILE A 70 -9.12 -18.57 25.88
C ILE A 70 -8.59 -19.25 27.16
N ASN A 71 -7.68 -20.22 27.03
CA ASN A 71 -7.18 -20.98 28.16
C ASN A 71 -6.43 -20.13 29.18
N ASP A 72 -5.75 -19.08 28.73
CA ASP A 72 -4.92 -18.22 29.55
C ASP A 72 -5.68 -17.00 30.11
N LEU A 73 -6.92 -16.79 29.65
CA LEU A 73 -7.76 -15.65 30.09
C LEU A 73 -7.97 -15.62 31.61
N GLN A 74 -8.12 -16.78 32.25
CA GLN A 74 -8.31 -16.86 33.70
C GLN A 74 -7.04 -16.39 34.45
N GLU A 75 -5.88 -16.76 33.98
CA GLU A 75 -4.61 -16.34 34.54
C GLU A 75 -4.41 -14.82 34.39
N ARG A 76 -4.74 -14.28 33.20
CA ARG A 76 -4.72 -12.83 32.95
C ARG A 76 -5.73 -12.09 33.81
N ALA A 77 -6.92 -12.65 34.05
CA ALA A 77 -7.91 -12.07 34.94
C ALA A 77 -7.40 -11.99 36.39
N VAL A 78 -6.72 -13.04 36.87
CA VAL A 78 -6.09 -13.06 38.22
C VAL A 78 -4.98 -12.01 38.30
N MET A 79 -4.11 -11.92 37.29
CA MET A 79 -3.06 -10.91 37.23
C MET A 79 -3.65 -9.49 37.27
N LEU A 80 -4.65 -9.21 36.45
CA LEU A 80 -5.29 -7.88 36.41
C LEU A 80 -5.95 -7.53 37.76
N LYS A 81 -6.66 -8.47 38.40
CA LYS A 81 -7.24 -8.26 39.73
C LYS A 81 -6.17 -8.01 40.83
N ARG A 82 -5.03 -8.66 40.74
CA ARG A 82 -3.89 -8.42 41.64
C ARG A 82 -3.33 -7.01 41.44
N LEU A 83 -3.17 -6.58 40.17
CA LEU A 83 -2.57 -5.27 39.85
C LEU A 83 -3.53 -4.12 40.12
N PHE A 84 -4.85 -4.35 39.90
CA PHE A 84 -5.89 -3.33 39.99
C PHE A 84 -7.07 -3.79 40.85
N PRO A 85 -6.89 -3.96 42.18
CA PRO A 85 -7.92 -4.52 43.05
C PRO A 85 -9.16 -3.63 43.21
N LYS A 86 -9.09 -2.33 42.85
CA LYS A 86 -10.19 -1.39 42.93
C LYS A 86 -10.99 -1.26 41.64
N LEU A 87 -10.54 -1.87 40.54
CA LEU A 87 -11.21 -1.77 39.26
C LEU A 87 -12.16 -2.94 39.04
N VAL A 88 -13.29 -2.66 38.38
CA VAL A 88 -14.25 -3.67 37.94
C VAL A 88 -13.75 -4.30 36.64
N ILE A 89 -13.40 -5.59 36.71
CA ILE A 89 -12.87 -6.35 35.60
C ILE A 89 -13.85 -7.46 35.24
N ALA A 90 -14.28 -7.50 34.00
CA ALA A 90 -15.09 -8.59 33.46
C ALA A 90 -14.36 -9.28 32.30
N SER A 91 -14.68 -10.54 32.06
CA SER A 91 -14.12 -11.32 30.96
C SER A 91 -15.21 -11.78 29.98
N ALA A 92 -14.88 -11.78 28.68
CA ALA A 92 -15.75 -12.24 27.63
C ALA A 92 -14.97 -12.98 26.53
N HIS A 93 -15.46 -14.11 26.07
CA HIS A 93 -14.83 -14.91 25.02
C HIS A 93 -15.86 -15.68 24.18
N SER A 94 -15.44 -16.30 23.08
CA SER A 94 -16.35 -16.99 22.14
C SER A 94 -17.15 -18.15 22.72
N LYS A 95 -16.73 -18.70 23.87
CA LYS A 95 -17.46 -19.77 24.57
C LYS A 95 -18.35 -19.23 25.69
N THR A 96 -18.38 -17.92 25.93
CA THR A 96 -19.30 -17.30 26.90
C THR A 96 -20.71 -17.45 26.38
N PRO A 97 -21.69 -17.90 27.21
CA PRO A 97 -23.09 -17.97 26.81
C PRO A 97 -23.59 -16.62 26.31
N GLU A 98 -24.40 -16.63 25.24
CA GLU A 98 -24.85 -15.42 24.54
C GLU A 98 -25.48 -14.38 25.48
N GLY A 99 -26.38 -14.80 26.37
CA GLY A 99 -27.04 -13.89 27.31
C GLY A 99 -26.11 -13.31 28.39
N GLU A 100 -24.99 -14.00 28.74
CA GLU A 100 -23.97 -13.49 29.63
C GLU A 100 -23.06 -12.51 28.88
N LEU A 101 -22.72 -12.83 27.65
CA LEU A 101 -21.94 -11.96 26.77
C LEU A 101 -22.67 -10.62 26.54
N GLU A 102 -23.96 -10.67 26.20
CA GLU A 102 -24.79 -9.46 26.00
C GLU A 102 -24.86 -8.60 27.27
N ARG A 103 -25.04 -9.20 28.43
CA ARG A 103 -25.04 -8.48 29.71
C ARG A 103 -23.69 -7.84 29.98
N THR A 104 -22.59 -8.57 29.82
CA THR A 104 -21.25 -8.06 30.03
C THR A 104 -20.95 -6.88 29.10
N MET A 105 -21.34 -6.98 27.84
CA MET A 105 -21.15 -5.90 26.85
C MET A 105 -22.04 -4.68 27.16
N SER A 106 -23.29 -4.91 27.59
CA SER A 106 -24.19 -3.84 28.04
C SER A 106 -23.66 -3.12 29.28
N ASP A 107 -23.17 -3.87 30.27
CA ASP A 107 -22.58 -3.30 31.47
C ASP A 107 -21.26 -2.54 31.20
N PHE A 108 -20.47 -3.04 30.24
CA PHE A 108 -19.29 -2.31 29.77
C PHE A 108 -19.67 -1.02 29.05
N ALA A 109 -20.63 -1.06 28.14
CA ALA A 109 -21.14 0.13 27.45
C ALA A 109 -21.75 1.16 28.42
N ALA A 110 -22.38 0.70 29.51
CA ALA A 110 -22.94 1.55 30.57
C ALA A 110 -21.88 2.11 31.53
N GLY A 111 -20.59 1.81 31.36
CA GLY A 111 -19.51 2.30 32.22
C GLY A 111 -19.36 1.60 33.58
N LYS A 112 -20.06 0.46 33.79
CA LYS A 112 -19.99 -0.30 35.04
C LYS A 112 -18.74 -1.19 35.15
N ILE A 113 -18.07 -1.44 34.03
CA ILE A 113 -16.86 -2.25 33.92
C ILE A 113 -15.73 -1.34 33.47
N ASP A 114 -14.61 -1.37 34.18
CA ASP A 114 -13.42 -0.56 33.89
C ASP A 114 -12.52 -1.21 32.84
N ILE A 115 -12.33 -2.52 32.96
CA ILE A 115 -11.48 -3.31 32.04
C ILE A 115 -12.30 -4.49 31.53
N LEU A 116 -12.46 -4.58 30.24
CA LEU A 116 -13.02 -5.74 29.57
C LEU A 116 -11.88 -6.62 29.04
N LEU A 117 -11.62 -7.74 29.71
CA LEU A 117 -10.70 -8.78 29.25
C LEU A 117 -11.42 -9.68 28.25
N CYS A 118 -10.93 -9.73 27.01
CA CYS A 118 -11.62 -10.49 25.96
C CYS A 118 -10.64 -11.12 24.97
N THR A 119 -11.14 -12.07 24.19
CA THR A 119 -10.46 -12.52 22.97
C THR A 119 -10.81 -11.59 21.81
N THR A 120 -10.42 -11.93 20.57
CA THR A 120 -10.70 -11.17 19.35
C THR A 120 -12.19 -10.98 19.02
N ILE A 121 -13.12 -11.44 19.87
CA ILE A 121 -14.59 -11.24 19.74
C ILE A 121 -14.99 -9.77 19.55
N VAL A 122 -14.19 -8.84 20.05
CA VAL A 122 -14.39 -7.38 19.89
C VAL A 122 -14.39 -6.94 18.41
N GLU A 123 -14.03 -7.84 17.50
CA GLU A 123 -14.16 -7.60 16.04
C GLU A 123 -15.62 -7.42 15.59
N SER A 124 -16.61 -7.90 16.35
CA SER A 124 -18.04 -7.80 16.04
C SER A 124 -18.67 -6.47 16.42
N GLY A 125 -18.37 -5.42 15.68
CA GLY A 125 -19.23 -4.23 15.45
C GLY A 125 -19.69 -3.34 16.61
N LEU A 126 -19.36 -3.65 17.88
CA LEU A 126 -19.82 -2.87 19.03
C LEU A 126 -19.15 -1.50 19.11
N ASP A 127 -19.95 -0.47 19.23
CA ASP A 127 -19.50 0.89 19.43
C ASP A 127 -19.52 1.24 20.93
N ILE A 128 -18.34 1.37 21.52
CA ILE A 128 -18.20 1.73 22.94
C ILE A 128 -17.36 3.02 23.02
N PRO A 129 -18.05 4.18 23.01
CA PRO A 129 -17.39 5.46 22.92
C PRO A 129 -16.44 5.81 24.07
N ALA A 130 -16.62 5.20 25.26
CA ALA A 130 -15.78 5.43 26.43
C ALA A 130 -14.49 4.60 26.46
N ALA A 131 -14.35 3.62 25.56
CA ALA A 131 -13.15 2.78 25.47
C ALA A 131 -12.11 3.45 24.55
N ASN A 132 -11.19 4.22 25.15
CA ASN A 132 -10.14 4.95 24.44
C ASN A 132 -8.75 4.33 24.59
N THR A 133 -8.61 3.27 25.38
CA THR A 133 -7.36 2.50 25.47
C THR A 133 -7.60 1.05 25.12
N LEU A 134 -6.83 0.56 24.15
CA LEU A 134 -6.69 -0.84 23.77
C LEU A 134 -5.35 -1.37 24.30
N ILE A 135 -5.37 -2.51 24.95
CA ILE A 135 -4.18 -3.26 25.33
C ILE A 135 -4.30 -4.63 24.68
N VAL A 136 -3.30 -5.01 23.90
CA VAL A 136 -3.22 -6.34 23.29
C VAL A 136 -2.02 -7.06 23.88
N ASP A 137 -2.28 -8.14 24.58
CA ASP A 137 -1.28 -9.05 25.10
C ASP A 137 -0.95 -10.13 24.06
N ASP A 138 0.31 -10.51 23.95
CA ASP A 138 0.80 -11.43 22.92
C ASP A 138 0.48 -10.97 21.47
N ALA A 139 0.62 -9.66 21.20
CA ALA A 139 0.31 -9.07 19.91
C ALA A 139 1.09 -9.67 18.72
N HIS A 140 2.27 -10.27 18.98
CA HIS A 140 3.10 -10.95 17.98
C HIS A 140 2.43 -12.18 17.35
N GLU A 141 1.42 -12.76 18.01
CA GLU A 141 0.62 -13.88 17.50
C GLU A 141 -0.50 -13.44 16.56
N LEU A 142 -0.86 -12.16 16.56
CA LEU A 142 -1.94 -11.64 15.73
C LEU A 142 -1.48 -11.31 14.30
N GLY A 143 -2.40 -11.47 13.36
CA GLY A 143 -2.22 -10.96 12.00
C GLY A 143 -2.30 -9.43 11.94
N LEU A 144 -1.64 -8.84 10.95
CA LEU A 144 -1.60 -7.39 10.79
C LEU A 144 -3.00 -6.78 10.60
N ALA A 145 -3.86 -7.42 9.83
CA ALA A 145 -5.26 -7.01 9.65
C ALA A 145 -6.06 -7.07 10.95
N GLN A 146 -5.84 -8.09 11.79
CA GLN A 146 -6.52 -8.22 13.09
C GLN A 146 -6.09 -7.10 14.05
N MET A 147 -4.79 -6.83 14.16
CA MET A 147 -4.29 -5.72 14.98
C MET A 147 -4.87 -4.38 14.54
N TYR A 148 -4.98 -4.16 13.23
CA TYR A 148 -5.59 -2.93 12.70
C TYR A 148 -7.08 -2.82 13.02
N GLN A 149 -7.84 -3.90 12.90
CA GLN A 149 -9.26 -3.94 13.23
C GLN A 149 -9.49 -3.70 14.72
N LEU A 150 -8.68 -4.33 15.59
CA LEU A 150 -8.71 -4.10 17.04
C LEU A 150 -8.38 -2.65 17.37
N ARG A 151 -7.32 -2.09 16.77
CA ARG A 151 -6.95 -0.67 16.93
C ARG A 151 -8.10 0.25 16.55
N GLY A 152 -8.83 -0.07 15.50
CA GLY A 152 -9.99 0.70 15.04
C GLY A 152 -11.20 0.69 15.99
N ARG A 153 -11.17 -0.13 17.07
CA ARG A 153 -12.24 -0.17 18.10
C ARG A 153 -12.15 0.95 19.10
N VAL A 154 -10.99 1.58 19.26
CA VAL A 154 -10.79 2.75 20.12
C VAL A 154 -10.66 4.03 19.29
N GLY A 155 -10.76 5.19 19.96
CA GLY A 155 -10.57 6.49 19.30
C GLY A 155 -11.74 6.92 18.43
N ARG A 156 -12.96 6.81 18.95
CA ARG A 156 -14.20 7.23 18.25
C ARG A 156 -14.73 8.59 18.68
N ARG A 157 -14.08 9.22 19.66
CA ARG A 157 -14.38 10.59 20.14
C ARG A 157 -13.23 11.55 19.84
N ASP A 158 -13.43 12.80 20.17
CA ASP A 158 -12.43 13.89 20.08
C ASP A 158 -11.32 13.74 21.13
N GLU A 159 -11.20 12.59 21.78
CA GLU A 159 -10.19 12.28 22.80
C GLU A 159 -9.08 11.41 22.23
N GLN A 160 -7.85 11.67 22.69
CA GLN A 160 -6.68 10.89 22.25
C GLN A 160 -6.80 9.43 22.69
N ALA A 161 -6.81 8.52 21.73
CA ALA A 161 -6.81 7.07 22.00
C ALA A 161 -5.41 6.47 21.93
N TYR A 162 -5.24 5.36 22.65
CA TYR A 162 -4.00 4.64 22.75
C TYR A 162 -4.20 3.14 22.46
N ALA A 163 -3.26 2.55 21.71
CA ALA A 163 -3.17 1.13 21.49
C ALA A 163 -1.80 0.62 21.97
N PHE A 164 -1.78 -0.17 23.01
CA PHE A 164 -0.58 -0.82 23.53
C PHE A 164 -0.55 -2.26 23.00
N LEU A 165 0.45 -2.57 22.21
CA LEU A 165 0.67 -3.90 21.64
C LEU A 165 1.89 -4.50 22.34
N PHE A 166 1.63 -5.42 23.28
CA PHE A 166 2.66 -6.07 24.05
C PHE A 166 3.07 -7.42 23.43
N TYR A 167 4.34 -7.75 23.56
CA TYR A 167 4.89 -9.06 23.23
C TYR A 167 5.77 -9.56 24.38
N PRO A 168 5.98 -10.88 24.53
CA PRO A 168 6.79 -11.42 25.64
C PRO A 168 8.23 -10.92 25.58
N PRO A 169 8.82 -10.49 26.74
CA PRO A 169 10.17 -9.95 26.75
C PRO A 169 11.25 -10.99 26.46
N ASP A 170 11.01 -12.27 26.81
CA ASP A 170 12.00 -13.35 26.77
C ASP A 170 11.82 -14.31 25.59
N VAL A 171 10.93 -14.00 24.64
CA VAL A 171 10.64 -14.86 23.49
C VAL A 171 11.22 -14.25 22.21
N HIS A 172 11.97 -15.06 21.47
CA HIS A 172 12.36 -14.70 20.11
C HIS A 172 11.12 -14.67 19.22
N ILE A 173 10.66 -13.46 18.87
CA ILE A 173 9.60 -13.27 17.88
C ILE A 173 10.17 -13.50 16.47
N SER A 174 9.40 -14.13 15.60
CA SER A 174 9.81 -14.34 14.21
C SER A 174 10.01 -13.02 13.46
N VAL A 175 10.83 -13.03 12.40
CA VAL A 175 11.06 -11.85 11.55
C VAL A 175 9.72 -11.31 11.02
N GLU A 176 8.83 -12.19 10.55
CA GLU A 176 7.50 -11.81 10.08
C GLU A 176 6.64 -11.14 11.17
N SER A 177 6.74 -11.61 12.42
CA SER A 177 6.01 -11.01 13.54
C SER A 177 6.57 -9.63 13.90
N SER A 178 7.91 -9.45 13.85
CA SER A 178 8.56 -8.14 14.03
C SER A 178 8.12 -7.16 12.95
N GLU A 179 8.18 -7.57 11.68
CA GLU A 179 7.74 -6.74 10.55
C GLU A 179 6.26 -6.32 10.65
N ARG A 180 5.38 -7.21 11.12
CA ARG A 180 3.97 -6.86 11.37
C ARG A 180 3.80 -5.84 12.49
N LEU A 181 4.53 -6.01 13.58
CA LEU A 181 4.50 -5.09 14.72
C LEU A 181 5.08 -3.71 14.35
N GLU A 182 6.14 -3.66 13.57
CA GLU A 182 6.71 -2.43 13.03
C GLU A 182 5.73 -1.74 12.08
N ALA A 183 5.14 -2.51 11.14
CA ALA A 183 4.18 -1.97 10.20
C ALA A 183 2.96 -1.32 10.88
N ILE A 184 2.42 -1.92 11.95
CA ILE A 184 1.29 -1.32 12.69
C ILE A 184 1.71 -0.10 13.51
N ALA A 185 2.97 -0.05 13.99
CA ALA A 185 3.50 1.10 14.73
C ALA A 185 3.73 2.32 13.84
N GLU A 186 4.15 2.12 12.58
CA GLU A 186 4.40 3.19 11.62
C GLU A 186 3.12 3.81 11.04
N LEU A 187 1.97 3.16 11.21
CA LEU A 187 0.70 3.62 10.65
C LEU A 187 0.01 4.63 11.56
N ASP A 188 0.38 5.88 11.45
CA ASP A 188 -0.26 6.99 12.21
C ASP A 188 -1.54 7.50 11.54
N GLU A 189 -1.76 7.26 10.25
CA GLU A 189 -2.86 7.83 9.49
C GLU A 189 -4.16 7.03 9.62
N LEU A 190 -5.27 7.76 9.76
CA LEU A 190 -6.62 7.22 9.64
C LEU A 190 -6.89 6.87 8.17
N GLY A 191 -7.46 5.69 7.93
CA GLY A 191 -7.76 5.24 6.55
C GLY A 191 -6.63 4.43 5.88
N ALA A 192 -5.55 4.12 6.59
CA ALA A 192 -4.41 3.35 6.08
C ALA A 192 -4.70 1.85 5.80
N GLY A 193 -5.96 1.41 5.85
CA GLY A 193 -6.34 -0.01 5.66
C GLY A 193 -5.88 -0.59 4.32
N TYR A 194 -5.86 0.21 3.26
CA TYR A 194 -5.35 -0.19 1.95
C TYR A 194 -3.83 -0.41 1.97
N SER A 195 -3.08 0.57 2.51
CA SER A 195 -1.62 0.49 2.63
C SER A 195 -1.19 -0.67 3.53
N LEU A 196 -1.96 -0.91 4.60
CA LEU A 196 -1.77 -2.04 5.50
C LEU A 196 -1.97 -3.38 4.79
N ALA A 197 -3.06 -3.54 4.04
CA ALA A 197 -3.33 -4.76 3.30
C ALA A 197 -2.24 -5.05 2.25
N HIS A 198 -1.71 -4.01 1.62
CA HIS A 198 -0.57 -4.12 0.72
C HIS A 198 0.71 -4.55 1.47
N ARG A 199 0.94 -4.00 2.67
CA ARG A 199 2.09 -4.37 3.51
C ARG A 199 1.97 -5.82 4.02
N ASP A 200 0.78 -6.24 4.46
CA ASP A 200 0.51 -7.63 4.88
C ASP A 200 0.82 -8.64 3.76
N LEU A 201 0.45 -8.30 2.51
CA LEU A 201 0.80 -9.10 1.34
C LEU A 201 2.31 -9.20 1.10
N GLN A 202 3.04 -8.11 1.30
CA GLN A 202 4.50 -8.09 1.16
C GLN A 202 5.17 -8.97 2.22
N ILE A 203 4.76 -8.87 3.49
CA ILE A 203 5.29 -9.65 4.61
C ILE A 203 5.02 -11.15 4.41
N ARG A 204 3.81 -11.51 3.99
CA ARG A 204 3.44 -12.92 3.71
C ARG A 204 4.08 -13.50 2.45
N GLY A 205 4.83 -12.70 1.68
CA GLY A 205 5.50 -13.16 0.48
C GLY A 205 4.57 -13.52 -0.69
N GLY A 206 3.32 -13.02 -0.69
CA GLY A 206 2.35 -13.25 -1.77
C GLY A 206 1.95 -14.71 -2.00
N GLY A 207 2.26 -15.60 -1.06
CA GLY A 207 1.83 -16.99 -1.10
C GLY A 207 0.30 -17.10 -0.98
N ASP A 208 -0.32 -17.97 -1.79
CA ASP A 208 -1.73 -18.41 -1.70
C ASP A 208 -2.81 -17.45 -2.23
N LEU A 209 -2.64 -16.88 -3.43
CA LEU A 209 -3.71 -16.09 -4.06
C LEU A 209 -4.72 -16.92 -4.89
N ILE A 210 -4.39 -18.13 -5.34
CA ILE A 210 -5.23 -18.93 -6.24
C ILE A 210 -5.22 -20.42 -5.90
N GLY A 211 -5.56 -20.82 -4.67
CA GLY A 211 -5.83 -22.23 -4.37
C GLY A 211 -5.25 -22.77 -3.06
N ILE A 212 -5.91 -23.80 -2.56
CA ILE A 212 -5.68 -24.44 -1.25
C ILE A 212 -4.35 -25.22 -1.14
N SER A 213 -3.49 -25.27 -2.17
CA SER A 213 -2.32 -26.16 -2.21
C SER A 213 -1.15 -25.71 -3.07
N GLN A 214 -0.93 -24.44 -3.33
CA GLN A 214 0.26 -23.98 -4.08
C GLN A 214 1.29 -23.29 -3.17
N HIS A 215 2.09 -24.08 -2.52
CA HIS A 215 3.42 -23.71 -2.03
C HIS A 215 4.30 -23.50 -3.25
N GLY A 216 4.37 -22.34 -3.82
CA GLY A 216 5.06 -22.18 -5.08
C GLY A 216 5.77 -20.84 -5.21
N ASN A 217 6.60 -20.73 -6.08
CA ASN A 217 7.42 -19.79 -6.81
C ASN A 217 7.18 -18.27 -6.69
N SER A 218 6.10 -17.77 -6.06
CA SER A 218 5.83 -16.32 -5.90
C SER A 218 6.87 -15.60 -5.02
N SER A 219 7.42 -16.29 -4.02
CA SER A 219 8.50 -15.76 -3.17
C SER A 219 9.80 -15.51 -3.93
N LYS A 220 10.05 -16.26 -5.01
CA LYS A 220 11.25 -16.10 -5.85
C LYS A 220 11.19 -14.94 -6.84
N ILE A 221 9.98 -14.57 -7.28
CA ILE A 221 9.77 -13.54 -8.31
C ILE A 221 9.41 -12.17 -7.67
N GLY A 222 8.94 -12.18 -6.43
CA GLY A 222 8.38 -11.01 -5.75
C GLY A 222 6.92 -10.77 -6.13
N TYR A 223 6.12 -10.42 -5.12
CA TYR A 223 4.66 -10.25 -5.26
C TYR A 223 4.27 -9.21 -6.32
N GLN A 224 4.97 -8.07 -6.37
CA GLN A 224 4.68 -7.01 -7.35
C GLN A 224 4.83 -7.52 -8.78
N LYS A 225 5.90 -8.26 -9.07
CA LYS A 225 6.13 -8.81 -10.40
C LYS A 225 5.08 -9.86 -10.80
N TYR A 226 4.60 -10.63 -9.83
CA TYR A 226 3.48 -11.57 -10.05
C TYR A 226 2.19 -10.81 -10.42
N CYS A 227 1.85 -9.75 -9.70
CA CYS A 227 0.67 -8.92 -10.01
C CYS A 227 0.79 -8.27 -11.40
N ASP A 228 1.97 -7.78 -11.75
CA ASP A 228 2.23 -7.18 -13.05
C ASP A 228 2.03 -8.21 -14.19
N LEU A 229 2.57 -9.42 -14.04
CA LEU A 229 2.40 -10.51 -15.00
C LEU A 229 0.93 -10.95 -15.12
N LEU A 230 0.21 -11.01 -14.01
CA LEU A 230 -1.21 -11.36 -14.01
C LEU A 230 -2.05 -10.29 -14.71
N ALA A 231 -1.79 -9.02 -14.45
CA ALA A 231 -2.45 -7.90 -15.11
C ALA A 231 -2.17 -7.90 -16.63
N GLU A 232 -0.94 -8.22 -17.02
CA GLU A 232 -0.53 -8.37 -18.42
C GLU A 232 -1.31 -9.48 -19.12
N GLU A 233 -1.41 -10.68 -18.51
CA GLU A 233 -2.16 -11.79 -19.08
C GLU A 233 -3.67 -11.54 -19.17
N ILE A 234 -4.24 -10.86 -18.18
CA ILE A 234 -5.66 -10.43 -18.22
C ILE A 234 -5.90 -9.48 -19.37
N SER A 235 -5.03 -8.50 -19.55
CA SER A 235 -5.12 -7.53 -20.66
C SER A 235 -4.99 -8.24 -22.01
N ARG A 236 -4.15 -9.29 -22.09
CA ARG A 236 -4.00 -10.13 -23.28
C ARG A 236 -5.28 -10.91 -23.60
N ILE A 237 -5.90 -11.53 -22.59
CA ILE A 237 -7.17 -12.26 -22.74
C ILE A 237 -8.31 -11.32 -23.16
N LYS A 238 -8.34 -10.08 -22.63
CA LYS A 238 -9.32 -9.05 -23.00
C LYS A 238 -9.08 -8.44 -24.38
N GLY A 239 -7.94 -8.70 -25.02
CA GLY A 239 -7.53 -8.05 -26.27
C GLY A 239 -7.06 -6.61 -26.10
N GLU A 240 -6.82 -6.18 -24.87
CA GLU A 240 -6.37 -4.82 -24.51
C GLU A 240 -4.85 -4.75 -24.30
N TYR A 241 -4.14 -5.87 -24.47
CA TYR A 241 -2.71 -5.96 -24.22
C TYR A 241 -1.92 -5.09 -25.19
N ARG A 242 -1.17 -4.15 -24.63
CA ARG A 242 -0.24 -3.30 -25.36
C ARG A 242 1.18 -3.62 -24.91
N PRO A 243 1.97 -4.36 -25.69
CA PRO A 243 3.36 -4.65 -25.34
C PRO A 243 4.15 -3.35 -25.17
N GLN A 244 4.84 -3.22 -24.05
CA GLN A 244 5.65 -2.04 -23.79
C GLN A 244 7.03 -2.18 -24.44
N MET A 245 7.47 -1.10 -25.09
CA MET A 245 8.82 -1.01 -25.65
C MET A 245 9.86 -1.08 -24.54
N SER A 246 10.91 -1.90 -24.74
CA SER A 246 12.08 -1.91 -23.87
C SER A 246 12.91 -0.66 -24.11
N VAL A 247 13.30 0.03 -23.05
CA VAL A 247 14.09 1.27 -23.10
C VAL A 247 15.38 1.08 -22.33
N GLU A 248 16.51 1.22 -23.01
CA GLU A 248 17.86 1.20 -22.42
C GLU A 248 18.52 2.57 -22.64
N ILE A 249 18.98 3.20 -21.56
CA ILE A 249 19.71 4.48 -21.62
C ILE A 249 21.13 4.24 -21.12
N ALA A 250 22.10 4.41 -22.00
CA ALA A 250 23.50 4.09 -21.74
C ALA A 250 24.30 5.20 -21.01
N PHE A 251 23.60 6.18 -20.44
CA PHE A 251 24.23 7.27 -19.67
C PHE A 251 23.32 7.68 -18.50
N PRO A 252 23.88 8.18 -17.40
CA PRO A 252 23.11 8.57 -16.23
C PRO A 252 22.20 9.77 -16.52
N VAL A 253 20.92 9.64 -16.22
CA VAL A 253 19.93 10.73 -16.24
C VAL A 253 19.16 10.66 -14.92
N SER A 254 19.15 11.75 -14.17
CA SER A 254 18.45 11.84 -12.91
C SER A 254 17.68 13.15 -12.79
N ILE A 255 16.60 13.13 -12.01
CA ILE A 255 15.88 14.34 -11.65
C ILE A 255 16.76 15.15 -10.69
N PRO A 256 17.13 16.40 -11.04
CA PRO A 256 18.01 17.22 -10.21
C PRO A 256 17.40 17.48 -8.81
N SER A 257 18.23 17.39 -7.77
CA SER A 257 17.84 17.70 -6.39
C SER A 257 17.47 19.17 -6.21
N ASP A 258 18.04 20.05 -7.01
CA ASP A 258 17.76 21.49 -6.98
C ASP A 258 16.35 21.80 -7.49
N TYR A 259 15.83 20.99 -8.40
CA TYR A 259 14.47 21.15 -8.93
C TYR A 259 13.41 20.47 -8.04
N LEU A 260 13.68 19.26 -7.55
CA LEU A 260 12.85 18.52 -6.61
C LEU A 260 13.67 18.07 -5.40
N PRO A 261 13.77 18.89 -4.33
CA PRO A 261 14.61 18.59 -3.17
C PRO A 261 14.19 17.32 -2.44
N GLN A 262 12.89 17.05 -2.35
CA GLN A 262 12.35 15.89 -1.63
C GLN A 262 12.48 14.61 -2.47
N GLU A 263 13.12 13.59 -1.90
CA GLU A 263 13.37 12.32 -2.57
C GLU A 263 12.07 11.58 -2.95
N ASN A 264 11.08 11.59 -2.07
CA ASN A 264 9.77 10.98 -2.30
C ASN A 264 9.05 11.57 -3.53
N LEU A 265 9.18 12.88 -3.78
CA LEU A 265 8.62 13.54 -4.96
C LEU A 265 9.33 13.11 -6.24
N ARG A 266 10.67 12.96 -6.20
CA ARG A 266 11.44 12.43 -7.34
C ARG A 266 11.02 11.01 -7.68
N VAL A 267 10.93 10.13 -6.68
CA VAL A 267 10.47 8.75 -6.87
C VAL A 267 9.04 8.70 -7.41
N THR A 268 8.15 9.57 -6.92
CA THR A 268 6.77 9.67 -7.39
C THR A 268 6.69 10.09 -8.85
N LEU A 269 7.49 11.09 -9.26
CA LEU A 269 7.53 11.53 -10.65
C LEU A 269 8.07 10.43 -11.58
N TYR A 270 9.13 9.71 -11.18
CA TYR A 270 9.62 8.54 -11.94
C TYR A 270 8.53 7.47 -12.09
N ARG A 271 7.83 7.11 -11.02
CA ARG A 271 6.76 6.11 -11.07
C ARG A 271 5.62 6.55 -11.96
N ARG A 272 5.24 7.82 -11.95
CA ARG A 272 4.18 8.35 -12.82
C ARG A 272 4.61 8.31 -14.29
N LEU A 273 5.85 8.72 -14.62
CA LEU A 273 6.41 8.63 -15.97
C LEU A 273 6.47 7.18 -16.49
N LEU A 274 6.84 6.23 -15.65
CA LEU A 274 6.89 4.82 -16.03
C LEU A 274 5.51 4.22 -16.31
N LYS A 275 4.46 4.72 -15.65
CA LYS A 275 3.09 4.25 -15.78
C LYS A 275 2.34 4.86 -16.95
N THR A 276 2.82 5.95 -17.55
CA THR A 276 2.15 6.56 -18.71
C THR A 276 2.13 5.59 -19.89
N THR A 277 0.97 5.46 -20.51
CA THR A 277 0.71 4.54 -21.63
C THR A 277 0.44 5.25 -22.94
N CYS A 278 0.12 6.55 -22.89
CA CYS A 278 -0.16 7.36 -24.08
C CYS A 278 0.47 8.75 -23.99
N VAL A 279 0.58 9.40 -25.14
CA VAL A 279 1.23 10.72 -25.31
C VAL A 279 0.47 11.83 -24.57
N GLU A 280 -0.85 11.74 -24.48
CA GLU A 280 -1.73 12.71 -23.82
C GLU A 280 -1.50 12.73 -22.31
N GLU A 281 -1.37 11.56 -21.68
CA GLU A 281 -1.02 11.46 -20.25
C GLU A 281 0.35 12.09 -19.95
N VAL A 282 1.33 11.88 -20.85
CA VAL A 282 2.65 12.49 -20.70
C VAL A 282 2.58 14.01 -20.79
N LYS A 283 1.78 14.56 -21.70
CA LYS A 283 1.57 16.01 -21.82
C LYS A 283 0.92 16.59 -20.57
N ALA A 284 -0.16 15.98 -20.08
CA ALA A 284 -0.85 16.41 -18.87
C ALA A 284 0.09 16.38 -17.65
N LEU A 285 0.90 15.32 -17.51
CA LEU A 285 1.87 15.20 -16.42
C LEU A 285 2.99 16.27 -16.54
N ARG A 286 3.41 16.60 -17.75
CA ARG A 286 4.38 17.65 -18.02
C ARG A 286 3.87 19.03 -17.63
N GLU A 287 2.63 19.35 -18.01
CA GLU A 287 1.96 20.61 -17.66
C GLU A 287 1.78 20.74 -16.15
N GLU A 288 1.29 19.68 -15.47
CA GLU A 288 1.20 19.65 -14.01
C GLU A 288 2.55 19.86 -13.34
N THR A 289 3.61 19.23 -13.86
CA THR A 289 4.95 19.36 -13.30
C THR A 289 5.50 20.77 -13.47
N ALA A 290 5.27 21.39 -14.61
CA ALA A 290 5.67 22.77 -14.88
C ALA A 290 4.90 23.79 -14.03
N ASP A 291 3.60 23.56 -13.83
CA ASP A 291 2.76 24.43 -12.98
C ASP A 291 3.18 24.39 -11.52
N ARG A 292 3.47 23.21 -10.98
CA ARG A 292 3.81 23.01 -9.56
C ARG A 292 5.24 23.38 -9.20
N PHE A 293 6.19 23.14 -10.09
CA PHE A 293 7.62 23.21 -9.78
C PHE A 293 8.40 24.19 -10.69
N GLY A 294 7.69 24.84 -11.61
CA GLY A 294 8.28 25.84 -12.50
C GLY A 294 8.94 25.23 -13.75
N LYS A 295 9.88 25.98 -14.33
CA LYS A 295 10.51 25.62 -15.61
C LYS A 295 11.23 24.27 -15.55
N ILE A 296 10.83 23.34 -16.43
CA ILE A 296 11.37 21.99 -16.49
C ILE A 296 12.84 21.98 -16.95
N PRO A 297 13.77 21.41 -16.16
CA PRO A 297 15.19 21.22 -16.56
C PRO A 297 15.34 20.25 -17.74
N ASN A 298 16.49 20.30 -18.42
CA ASN A 298 16.77 19.47 -19.59
C ASN A 298 16.74 17.96 -19.28
N GLU A 299 17.17 17.56 -18.09
CA GLU A 299 17.18 16.16 -17.64
C GLU A 299 15.75 15.60 -17.53
N ILE A 300 14.84 16.41 -17.00
CA ILE A 300 13.43 16.01 -16.86
C ILE A 300 12.73 16.11 -18.23
N ASP A 301 13.06 17.11 -19.03
CA ASP A 301 12.56 17.21 -20.42
C ASP A 301 12.94 15.97 -21.24
N PHE A 302 14.16 15.47 -21.06
CA PHE A 302 14.60 14.21 -21.66
C PHE A 302 13.72 13.03 -21.24
N LEU A 303 13.43 12.87 -19.93
CA LEU A 303 12.59 11.80 -19.43
C LEU A 303 11.15 11.89 -19.98
N PHE A 304 10.59 13.09 -20.08
CA PHE A 304 9.29 13.30 -20.71
C PHE A 304 9.30 12.92 -22.19
N ASN A 305 10.36 13.27 -22.93
CA ASN A 305 10.47 12.91 -24.32
C ASN A 305 10.64 11.39 -24.52
N VAL A 306 11.37 10.70 -23.65
CA VAL A 306 11.42 9.23 -23.60
C VAL A 306 10.04 8.64 -23.36
N ALA A 307 9.28 9.19 -22.41
CA ALA A 307 7.91 8.73 -22.13
C ALA A 307 6.97 8.95 -23.32
N VAL A 308 7.09 10.05 -24.07
CA VAL A 308 6.36 10.30 -25.32
C VAL A 308 6.64 9.21 -26.36
N ILE A 309 7.92 8.88 -26.57
CA ILE A 309 8.33 7.83 -27.53
C ILE A 309 7.76 6.48 -27.10
N LYS A 310 7.85 6.18 -25.78
CA LYS A 310 7.27 4.95 -25.20
C LYS A 310 5.76 4.89 -25.37
N GLY A 311 5.04 5.99 -25.10
CA GLY A 311 3.58 6.07 -25.27
C GLY A 311 3.11 5.85 -26.72
N ALA A 312 3.92 6.25 -27.69
CA ALA A 312 3.62 6.02 -29.12
C ALA A 312 4.12 4.66 -29.65
N SER A 313 4.91 3.92 -28.88
CA SER A 313 5.63 2.73 -29.37
C SER A 313 4.73 1.62 -29.86
N PHE A 314 3.59 1.39 -29.20
CA PHE A 314 2.65 0.35 -29.58
C PHE A 314 2.04 0.59 -30.97
N GLU A 315 1.55 1.80 -31.21
CA GLU A 315 0.93 2.19 -32.50
C GLU A 315 1.95 2.21 -33.64
N LEU A 316 3.19 2.55 -33.32
CA LEU A 316 4.30 2.53 -34.26
C LEU A 316 4.86 1.13 -34.48
N GLY A 317 4.54 0.15 -33.62
CA GLY A 317 5.12 -1.19 -33.65
C GLY A 317 6.60 -1.21 -33.26
N LEU A 318 7.05 -0.26 -32.43
CA LEU A 318 8.40 -0.21 -31.89
C LEU A 318 8.53 -1.11 -30.66
N THR A 319 9.58 -1.91 -30.61
CA THR A 319 9.80 -2.93 -29.58
C THR A 319 10.95 -2.63 -28.64
N LYS A 320 11.98 -1.94 -29.15
CA LYS A 320 13.17 -1.62 -28.35
C LYS A 320 13.76 -0.25 -28.73
N MET A 321 14.21 0.48 -27.72
CA MET A 321 15.01 1.70 -27.86
C MET A 321 16.29 1.58 -27.05
N ASN A 322 17.42 1.75 -27.71
CA ASN A 322 18.71 1.89 -27.05
C ASN A 322 19.25 3.30 -27.29
N CYS A 323 19.34 4.10 -26.23
CA CYS A 323 19.76 5.51 -26.30
C CYS A 323 21.18 5.66 -25.77
N GLY A 324 22.15 5.76 -26.67
CA GLY A 324 23.52 6.15 -26.36
C GLY A 324 23.70 7.66 -26.37
N ARG A 325 24.90 8.11 -25.97
CA ARG A 325 25.27 9.53 -26.01
C ARG A 325 25.34 10.09 -27.45
N TYR A 326 25.77 9.27 -28.41
CA TYR A 326 26.04 9.66 -29.78
C TYR A 326 25.00 9.16 -30.77
N GLU A 327 24.37 8.04 -30.47
CA GLU A 327 23.37 7.42 -31.33
C GLU A 327 22.19 6.86 -30.56
N ILE A 328 21.03 6.79 -31.22
CA ILE A 328 19.82 6.10 -30.78
C ILE A 328 19.57 4.98 -31.79
N ILE A 329 19.35 3.78 -31.28
CA ILE A 329 18.96 2.62 -32.06
C ILE A 329 17.51 2.28 -31.69
N MET A 330 16.64 2.26 -32.70
CA MET A 330 15.24 1.87 -32.58
C MET A 330 15.02 0.55 -33.32
N GLU A 331 14.30 -0.36 -32.67
CA GLU A 331 13.91 -1.64 -33.26
C GLU A 331 12.37 -1.73 -33.27
N GLY A 332 11.81 -2.35 -34.28
CA GLY A 332 10.38 -2.51 -34.42
C GLY A 332 10.01 -3.71 -35.29
N ASN A 333 8.74 -4.06 -35.28
CA ASN A 333 8.19 -5.15 -36.08
C ASN A 333 8.23 -4.79 -37.57
N GLU A 334 8.52 -5.75 -38.42
CA GLU A 334 8.47 -5.58 -39.88
C GLU A 334 7.02 -5.29 -40.33
N GLY A 335 6.88 -4.41 -41.30
CA GLY A 335 5.58 -3.98 -41.82
C GLY A 335 4.80 -3.04 -40.88
N ALA A 336 5.37 -2.63 -39.77
CA ALA A 336 4.71 -1.77 -38.79
C ALA A 336 4.72 -0.29 -39.19
N ALA A 337 3.94 0.53 -38.47
CA ALA A 337 3.75 1.94 -38.79
C ALA A 337 5.01 2.80 -38.74
N TRP A 338 6.02 2.38 -37.98
CA TRP A 338 7.31 3.08 -37.88
C TRP A 338 8.04 3.19 -39.26
N GLU A 339 7.77 2.26 -40.17
CA GLU A 339 8.32 2.28 -41.53
C GLU A 339 7.79 3.47 -42.39
N ARG A 340 6.66 4.05 -42.01
CA ARG A 340 6.04 5.19 -42.64
C ARG A 340 6.48 6.54 -42.07
N LEU A 341 7.24 6.53 -40.95
CA LEU A 341 7.77 7.75 -40.34
C LEU A 341 8.63 8.52 -41.35
N LYS A 342 8.36 9.81 -41.54
CA LYS A 342 9.21 10.70 -42.33
C LYS A 342 10.41 11.12 -41.50
N LEU A 343 11.49 10.36 -41.62
CA LEU A 343 12.72 10.60 -40.89
C LEU A 343 13.60 11.63 -41.58
N PRO A 344 14.13 12.66 -40.89
CA PRO A 344 15.10 13.61 -41.47
C PRO A 344 16.40 12.91 -41.92
N PRO A 345 17.24 13.53 -42.80
CA PRO A 345 18.45 12.89 -43.34
C PRO A 345 19.48 12.38 -42.32
N LYS A 346 19.44 12.91 -41.11
CA LYS A 346 20.34 12.48 -40.01
C LYS A 346 19.90 11.12 -39.38
N TRP A 347 18.70 10.63 -39.74
CA TRP A 347 18.18 9.33 -39.31
C TRP A 347 18.29 8.34 -40.48
N ARG A 348 18.78 7.14 -40.21
CA ARG A 348 18.98 6.11 -41.24
C ARG A 348 18.17 4.88 -40.93
N ARG A 349 17.44 4.37 -41.91
CA ARG A 349 16.73 3.09 -41.81
C ARG A 349 17.70 1.92 -41.87
N ARG A 350 17.39 0.85 -41.15
CA ARG A 350 18.06 -0.44 -41.22
C ARG A 350 17.00 -1.56 -41.21
N SER A 351 17.45 -2.81 -41.44
CA SER A 351 16.57 -3.97 -41.27
C SER A 351 16.05 -4.03 -39.83
N GLY A 352 14.71 -4.09 -39.66
CA GLY A 352 14.04 -4.12 -38.37
C GLY A 352 14.10 -2.83 -37.52
N GLY A 353 14.41 -1.64 -38.11
CA GLY A 353 14.41 -0.42 -37.35
C GLY A 353 15.10 0.77 -38.02
N PHE A 354 15.56 1.71 -37.18
CA PHE A 354 16.30 2.90 -37.64
C PHE A 354 17.31 3.39 -36.59
N ILE A 355 18.29 4.18 -37.04
CA ILE A 355 19.35 4.77 -36.21
C ILE A 355 19.36 6.27 -36.42
N GLY A 356 19.57 7.01 -35.35
CA GLY A 356 19.68 8.48 -35.39
C GLY A 356 20.63 9.07 -34.35
N PRO A 357 20.72 10.39 -34.29
CA PRO A 357 21.54 11.08 -33.31
C PRO A 357 21.14 10.72 -31.87
N GLY A 358 22.14 10.56 -30.98
CA GLY A 358 21.94 10.22 -29.59
C GLY A 358 21.78 11.39 -28.64
N GLY A 359 21.78 11.06 -27.35
CA GLY A 359 21.70 12.02 -26.25
C GLY A 359 20.40 12.81 -26.18
N PHE A 360 20.43 13.92 -25.45
CA PHE A 360 19.26 14.77 -25.18
C PHE A 360 18.62 15.32 -26.49
N GLY A 361 19.46 15.77 -27.43
CA GLY A 361 19.01 16.35 -28.68
C GLY A 361 18.30 15.33 -29.57
N GLY A 362 18.84 14.12 -29.70
CA GLY A 362 18.27 13.07 -30.52
C GLY A 362 16.91 12.58 -30.02
N ILE A 363 16.77 12.39 -28.69
CA ILE A 363 15.50 12.02 -28.07
C ILE A 363 14.44 13.11 -28.29
N LYS A 364 14.81 14.38 -28.11
CA LYS A 364 13.90 15.51 -28.34
C LYS A 364 13.46 15.59 -29.79
N ASP A 365 14.36 15.41 -30.72
CA ASP A 365 14.04 15.39 -32.16
C ASP A 365 13.10 14.23 -32.51
N LEU A 366 13.36 13.02 -31.99
CA LEU A 366 12.53 11.86 -32.26
C LEU A 366 11.13 12.03 -31.66
N ALA A 367 11.01 12.49 -30.42
CA ALA A 367 9.71 12.78 -29.81
C ALA A 367 8.92 13.81 -30.63
N LYS A 368 9.57 14.85 -31.14
CA LYS A 368 8.96 15.86 -31.98
C LYS A 368 8.46 15.27 -33.32
N ILE A 369 9.29 14.44 -33.97
CA ILE A 369 8.92 13.76 -35.22
C ILE A 369 7.66 12.91 -35.01
N ILE A 370 7.57 12.18 -33.92
CA ILE A 370 6.42 11.33 -33.59
C ILE A 370 5.18 12.18 -33.34
N GLN A 371 5.29 13.26 -32.59
CA GLN A 371 4.18 14.16 -32.27
C GLN A 371 3.63 14.90 -33.51
N GLU A 372 4.52 15.43 -34.39
CA GLU A 372 4.13 16.19 -35.59
C GLU A 372 3.42 15.31 -36.60
N GLN A 373 3.74 14.04 -36.69
CA GLN A 373 3.16 13.13 -37.67
C GLN A 373 1.82 12.53 -37.21
N LYS A 374 1.27 12.95 -36.04
CA LYS A 374 -0.03 12.53 -35.47
C LYS A 374 -0.27 11.01 -35.48
N ILE A 375 0.78 10.22 -35.39
CA ILE A 375 0.69 8.75 -35.41
C ILE A 375 0.26 8.21 -34.07
N ALA A 376 0.23 9.05 -33.04
CA ALA A 376 -0.08 8.70 -31.67
C ALA A 376 -1.27 9.51 -31.15
N SER A 377 -2.46 9.22 -31.57
CA SER A 377 -3.66 9.82 -31.01
C SER A 377 -4.81 8.84 -30.97
N ILE A 378 -4.78 7.93 -30.00
CA ILE A 378 -5.98 7.34 -29.38
C ILE A 378 -5.52 6.78 -28.02
N CYS A 379 -5.92 7.43 -26.91
CA CYS A 379 -5.95 6.79 -25.60
C CYS A 379 -7.13 5.85 -25.48
#